data_67020edaa1df4b0f3c1dfbe105a6037d
#
_entry.id   67020edaa1df4b0f3c1dfbe105a6037d
#
_cell.length_a   1.000
_cell.length_b   1.000
_cell.length_c   1.000
_cell.angle_alpha   90.00
_cell.angle_beta   90.00
_cell.angle_gamma   90.00
#
_symmetry.space_group_name_H-M   'P 1'
#
loop_
_entity.id
_entity.type
_entity.pdbx_description
1 polymer ?
#
loop_
_entity_poly.entity_id
_entity_poly.type
_entity_poly.pdbx_seq_one_letter_code
_entity_poly.pdbx_strand_id
1 'polypeptide(L)'
;PKYRGSIRGMGDETQVVDFGNDSTEVVHTYGWYMKKYIEETREKGATPIVLSMVPRNIWHGDSVERNDKDYAGFAKQAAQETEAIFVDLNDSVAVKYEQLGKDKVKAYFPKDHTHTNKEGAEVNALTVAESLEQIRNAYIRDYIYLPEEKKN
;
A
#
# COMPACT_ATOMS: atom_id res chain seq x y z
N PRO A 1 9.42 17.08 -1.21
CA PRO A 1 8.56 18.23 -0.92
C PRO A 1 8.91 18.82 0.44
N LYS A 2 8.80 20.13 0.58
CA LYS A 2 9.07 20.87 1.83
C LYS A 2 8.09 20.45 2.94
N TYR A 3 6.89 20.08 2.55
CA TYR A 3 5.82 19.66 3.45
C TYR A 3 5.37 18.23 3.12
N ARG A 4 5.14 17.44 4.15
CA ARG A 4 4.56 16.08 4.04
C ARG A 4 3.21 16.06 4.73
N GLY A 5 2.29 15.25 4.23
CA GLY A 5 0.95 15.11 4.81
C GLY A 5 0.91 14.31 6.12
N SER A 6 2.05 13.73 6.55
CA SER A 6 2.16 13.02 7.83
C SER A 6 3.59 13.00 8.34
N ILE A 7 3.76 12.86 9.65
CA ILE A 7 5.02 12.55 10.30
C ILE A 7 5.25 11.04 10.18
N ARG A 8 6.49 10.60 9.96
CA ARG A 8 6.85 9.19 9.95
C ARG A 8 6.70 8.59 11.35
N GLY A 9 5.95 7.51 11.51
CA GLY A 9 5.76 6.83 12.77
C GLY A 9 4.32 6.41 13.04
N MET A 10 4.10 5.84 14.23
CA MET A 10 2.84 5.25 14.67
C MET A 10 2.23 5.93 15.91
N GLY A 11 3.01 6.78 16.59
CA GLY A 11 2.62 7.45 17.84
C GLY A 11 1.69 8.65 17.63
N ASP A 12 1.50 9.40 18.71
CA ASP A 12 0.60 10.56 18.74
C ASP A 12 1.34 11.91 18.55
N GLU A 13 2.60 11.85 18.10
CA GLU A 13 3.40 13.03 17.86
C GLU A 13 2.75 13.94 16.82
N THR A 14 2.85 15.23 17.05
CA THR A 14 2.34 16.27 16.14
C THR A 14 3.41 17.25 15.75
N GLN A 15 3.24 17.86 14.60
CA GLN A 15 4.07 18.96 14.12
C GLN A 15 3.17 20.07 13.56
N VAL A 16 3.37 21.29 13.99
CA VAL A 16 2.74 22.46 13.37
C VAL A 16 3.52 22.78 12.09
N VAL A 17 2.81 22.80 10.97
CA VAL A 17 3.35 23.19 9.67
C VAL A 17 2.74 24.50 9.27
N ASP A 18 3.60 25.49 9.02
CA ASP A 18 3.23 26.82 8.51
C ASP A 18 3.33 26.81 6.97
N PHE A 19 2.21 27.02 6.31
CA PHE A 19 2.14 27.12 4.83
C PHE A 19 2.36 28.55 4.32
N GLY A 20 2.54 29.52 5.21
CA GLY A 20 2.54 30.94 4.91
C GLY A 20 1.10 31.51 4.82
N ASN A 21 0.98 32.85 4.67
CA ASN A 21 -0.31 33.54 4.60
C ASN A 21 -1.22 33.28 5.82
N ASP A 22 -0.65 33.25 7.02
CA ASP A 22 -1.34 32.96 8.28
C ASP A 22 -2.07 31.58 8.31
N SER A 23 -1.66 30.63 7.47
CA SER A 23 -2.21 29.29 7.41
C SER A 23 -1.26 28.29 8.08
N THR A 24 -1.70 27.69 9.18
CA THR A 24 -1.00 26.61 9.88
C THR A 24 -1.86 25.37 9.98
N GLU A 25 -1.23 24.20 9.97
CA GLU A 25 -1.90 22.91 10.17
C GLU A 25 -1.12 22.07 11.18
N VAL A 26 -1.85 21.35 12.02
CA VAL A 26 -1.28 20.34 12.91
C VAL A 26 -1.23 19.03 12.17
N VAL A 27 -0.04 18.55 11.87
CA VAL A 27 0.21 17.28 11.18
C VAL A 27 0.50 16.18 12.19
N HIS A 28 -0.17 15.05 12.06
CA HIS A 28 0.00 13.87 12.89
C HIS A 28 0.88 12.82 12.22
N THR A 29 1.14 11.74 12.93
CA THR A 29 1.87 10.60 12.38
C THR A 29 1.05 9.85 11.32
N TYR A 30 1.74 9.07 10.49
CA TYR A 30 1.10 8.17 9.54
C TYR A 30 0.15 7.18 10.24
N GLY A 31 0.58 6.60 11.35
CA GLY A 31 -0.21 5.65 12.12
C GLY A 31 -1.49 6.26 12.69
N TRP A 32 -1.40 7.51 13.18
CA TRP A 32 -2.57 8.24 13.64
C TRP A 32 -3.61 8.40 12.54
N TYR A 33 -3.20 8.85 11.35
CA TYR A 33 -4.12 9.01 10.22
C TYR A 33 -4.70 7.68 9.75
N MET A 34 -3.87 6.61 9.68
CA MET A 34 -4.37 5.28 9.27
C MET A 34 -5.42 4.75 10.24
N LYS A 35 -5.19 4.86 11.55
CA LYS A 35 -6.17 4.44 12.57
C LYS A 35 -7.46 5.26 12.45
N LYS A 36 -7.34 6.57 12.27
CA LYS A 36 -8.49 7.46 12.06
C LYS A 36 -9.30 7.08 10.81
N TYR A 37 -8.67 6.80 9.66
CA TYR A 37 -9.37 6.32 8.47
C TYR A 37 -10.12 5.01 8.70
N ILE A 38 -9.51 4.08 9.44
CA ILE A 38 -10.14 2.80 9.78
C ILE A 38 -11.39 3.02 10.65
N GLU A 39 -11.29 3.83 11.68
CA GLU A 39 -12.36 4.16 12.60
C GLU A 39 -13.53 4.87 11.88
N GLU A 40 -13.24 5.93 11.15
CA GLU A 40 -14.24 6.69 10.39
C GLU A 40 -14.93 5.83 9.31
N THR A 41 -14.21 4.87 8.70
CA THR A 41 -14.79 3.91 7.76
C THR A 41 -15.83 3.03 8.45
N ARG A 42 -15.53 2.53 9.65
CA ARG A 42 -16.45 1.72 10.45
C ARG A 42 -17.67 2.53 10.91
N GLU A 43 -17.46 3.77 11.33
CA GLU A 43 -18.55 4.67 11.72
C GLU A 43 -19.57 4.89 10.58
N LYS A 44 -19.10 4.82 9.32
CA LYS A 44 -19.95 4.87 8.13
C LYS A 44 -20.59 3.53 7.75
N GLY A 45 -20.39 2.49 8.55
CA GLY A 45 -20.93 1.15 8.30
C GLY A 45 -20.19 0.35 7.23
N ALA A 46 -19.00 0.80 6.82
CA ALA A 46 -18.17 0.08 5.86
C ALA A 46 -17.09 -0.78 6.53
N THR A 47 -16.61 -1.79 5.83
CA THR A 47 -15.52 -2.66 6.30
C THR A 47 -14.18 -2.15 5.77
N PRO A 48 -13.27 -1.68 6.64
CA PRO A 48 -11.95 -1.22 6.20
C PRO A 48 -11.06 -2.42 5.84
N ILE A 49 -10.39 -2.32 4.70
CA ILE A 49 -9.33 -3.23 4.28
C ILE A 49 -8.08 -2.39 4.04
N VAL A 50 -7.04 -2.63 4.83
CA VAL A 50 -5.77 -1.93 4.74
C VAL A 50 -4.82 -2.71 3.85
N LEU A 51 -4.29 -2.07 2.82
CA LEU A 51 -3.25 -2.63 1.96
C LEU A 51 -1.93 -1.91 2.23
N SER A 52 -0.83 -2.67 2.35
CA SER A 52 0.49 -2.06 2.29
C SER A 52 0.77 -1.54 0.87
N MET A 53 1.70 -0.57 0.75
CA MET A 53 2.02 0.03 -0.54
C MET A 53 2.70 -0.97 -1.49
N VAL A 54 2.54 -0.80 -2.79
CA VAL A 54 3.35 -1.52 -3.78
C VAL A 54 4.84 -1.22 -3.60
N PRO A 55 5.75 -2.20 -3.81
CA PRO A 55 7.18 -1.98 -3.68
C PRO A 55 7.70 -1.10 -4.82
N ARG A 56 8.83 -0.45 -4.57
CA ARG A 56 9.59 0.23 -5.62
C ARG A 56 10.43 -0.76 -6.42
N ASN A 57 10.83 -0.38 -7.61
CA ASN A 57 11.77 -1.16 -8.42
C ASN A 57 13.21 -1.00 -7.89
N ILE A 58 13.45 -1.48 -6.67
CA ILE A 58 14.76 -1.49 -6.00
C ILE A 58 15.09 -2.94 -5.65
N TRP A 59 16.27 -3.40 -6.06
CA TRP A 59 16.68 -4.79 -5.95
C TRP A 59 17.95 -4.96 -5.14
N HIS A 60 17.98 -6.00 -4.32
CA HIS A 60 19.14 -6.50 -3.60
C HIS A 60 19.41 -7.94 -4.07
N GLY A 61 20.32 -8.09 -5.03
CA GLY A 61 20.49 -9.36 -5.75
C GLY A 61 19.25 -9.68 -6.57
N ASP A 62 18.62 -10.83 -6.30
CA ASP A 62 17.39 -11.29 -6.95
C ASP A 62 16.12 -10.95 -6.15
N SER A 63 16.26 -10.24 -5.04
CA SER A 63 15.13 -9.86 -4.18
C SER A 63 14.77 -8.39 -4.34
N VAL A 64 13.47 -8.11 -4.42
CA VAL A 64 12.91 -6.75 -4.39
C VAL A 64 12.90 -6.23 -2.96
N GLU A 65 13.24 -4.96 -2.76
CA GLU A 65 13.20 -4.31 -1.45
C GLU A 65 11.77 -4.24 -0.89
N ARG A 66 11.58 -4.75 0.34
CA ARG A 66 10.33 -4.62 1.10
C ARG A 66 10.41 -3.39 2.01
N ASN A 67 9.25 -2.76 2.21
CA ASN A 67 9.13 -1.61 3.12
C ASN A 67 8.53 -2.00 4.48
N ASP A 68 8.80 -3.22 4.93
CA ASP A 68 8.29 -3.83 6.18
C ASP A 68 8.71 -3.08 7.46
N LYS A 69 9.86 -2.38 7.42
CA LYS A 69 10.38 -1.54 8.52
C LYS A 69 10.02 -0.06 8.40
N ASP A 70 9.17 0.29 7.45
CA ASP A 70 8.73 1.65 7.18
C ASP A 70 7.19 1.66 6.96
N TYR A 71 6.70 2.39 5.99
CA TYR A 71 5.26 2.62 5.77
C TYR A 71 4.43 1.35 5.55
N ALA A 72 4.98 0.29 4.95
CA ALA A 72 4.28 -0.99 4.85
C ALA A 72 4.11 -1.64 6.24
N GLY A 73 5.16 -1.60 7.07
CA GLY A 73 5.10 -2.04 8.45
C GLY A 73 4.14 -1.20 9.31
N PHE A 74 4.13 0.12 9.12
CA PHE A 74 3.18 0.99 9.82
C PHE A 74 1.72 0.71 9.42
N ALA A 75 1.44 0.46 8.13
CA ALA A 75 0.11 0.07 7.69
C ALA A 75 -0.34 -1.25 8.34
N LYS A 76 0.55 -2.24 8.40
CA LYS A 76 0.30 -3.52 9.07
C LYS A 76 0.02 -3.33 10.56
N GLN A 77 0.85 -2.54 11.25
CA GLN A 77 0.68 -2.26 12.67
C GLN A 77 -0.65 -1.53 12.95
N ALA A 78 -1.00 -0.51 12.15
CA ALA A 78 -2.27 0.19 12.30
C ALA A 78 -3.47 -0.75 12.14
N ALA A 79 -3.44 -1.64 11.14
CA ALA A 79 -4.46 -2.64 10.94
C ALA A 79 -4.57 -3.62 12.11
N GLN A 80 -3.43 -4.08 12.66
CA GLN A 80 -3.40 -4.98 13.81
C GLN A 80 -3.96 -4.32 15.08
N GLU A 81 -3.54 -3.08 15.38
CA GLU A 81 -4.00 -2.34 16.57
C GLU A 81 -5.50 -2.01 16.52
N THR A 82 -6.07 -1.92 15.33
CA THR A 82 -7.48 -1.63 15.12
C THR A 82 -8.31 -2.85 14.71
N GLU A 83 -7.74 -4.04 14.67
CA GLU A 83 -8.39 -5.28 14.21
C GLU A 83 -9.02 -5.14 12.81
N ALA A 84 -8.38 -4.36 11.92
CA ALA A 84 -8.79 -4.23 10.54
C ALA A 84 -8.19 -5.36 9.68
N ILE A 85 -8.87 -5.67 8.59
CA ILE A 85 -8.34 -6.62 7.59
C ILE A 85 -7.08 -6.02 6.98
N PHE A 86 -5.99 -6.81 6.93
CA PHE A 86 -4.73 -6.39 6.34
C PHE A 86 -4.35 -7.28 5.16
N VAL A 87 -3.91 -6.66 4.08
CA VAL A 87 -3.34 -7.32 2.89
C VAL A 87 -1.89 -6.85 2.73
N ASP A 88 -0.94 -7.76 2.80
CA ASP A 88 0.48 -7.46 2.55
C ASP A 88 0.75 -7.37 1.05
N LEU A 89 0.26 -6.29 0.45
CA LEU A 89 0.44 -6.04 -0.98
C LEU A 89 1.91 -5.78 -1.33
N ASN A 90 2.67 -5.20 -0.40
CA ASN A 90 4.11 -4.94 -0.60
C ASN A 90 4.87 -6.23 -0.87
N ASP A 91 4.64 -7.26 -0.06
CA ASP A 91 5.28 -8.56 -0.26
C ASP A 91 4.70 -9.30 -1.47
N SER A 92 3.38 -9.34 -1.62
CA SER A 92 2.72 -10.04 -2.73
C SER A 92 3.19 -9.54 -4.10
N VAL A 93 3.30 -8.22 -4.28
CA VAL A 93 3.80 -7.63 -5.53
C VAL A 93 5.31 -7.84 -5.67
N ALA A 94 6.08 -7.77 -4.58
CA ALA A 94 7.51 -8.04 -4.62
C ALA A 94 7.81 -9.47 -5.08
N VAL A 95 7.09 -10.47 -4.54
CA VAL A 95 7.18 -11.87 -5.00
C VAL A 95 6.84 -12.00 -6.48
N LYS A 96 5.76 -11.33 -6.93
CA LYS A 96 5.38 -11.33 -8.36
C LYS A 96 6.48 -10.74 -9.24
N TYR A 97 7.10 -9.65 -8.82
CA TYR A 97 8.23 -9.03 -9.54
C TYR A 97 9.45 -9.94 -9.58
N GLU A 98 9.78 -10.61 -8.49
CA GLU A 98 10.89 -11.59 -8.43
C GLU A 98 10.65 -12.75 -9.40
N GLN A 99 9.44 -13.27 -9.49
CA GLN A 99 9.07 -14.32 -10.45
C GLN A 99 9.16 -13.85 -11.92
N LEU A 100 8.81 -12.60 -12.20
CA LEU A 100 8.90 -12.02 -13.54
C LEU A 100 10.34 -11.71 -13.97
N GLY A 101 11.22 -11.50 -13.00
CA GLY A 101 12.61 -11.17 -13.20
C GLY A 101 12.89 -9.70 -13.43
N LYS A 102 14.10 -9.31 -13.03
CA LYS A 102 14.56 -7.91 -12.96
C LYS A 102 14.46 -7.15 -14.28
N ASP A 103 14.80 -7.79 -15.39
CA ASP A 103 14.82 -7.14 -16.71
C ASP A 103 13.40 -6.82 -17.18
N LYS A 104 12.45 -7.74 -16.98
CA LYS A 104 11.06 -7.52 -17.32
C LYS A 104 10.43 -6.44 -16.45
N VAL A 105 10.68 -6.48 -15.14
CA VAL A 105 10.17 -5.49 -14.20
C VAL A 105 10.74 -4.09 -14.47
N LYS A 106 12.02 -4.00 -14.89
CA LYS A 106 12.61 -2.72 -15.27
C LYS A 106 11.83 -2.00 -16.38
N ALA A 107 11.29 -2.75 -17.33
CA ALA A 107 10.45 -2.17 -18.41
C ALA A 107 9.14 -1.57 -17.90
N TYR A 108 8.64 -1.97 -16.74
CA TYR A 108 7.45 -1.40 -16.12
C TYR A 108 7.66 -0.02 -15.50
N PHE A 109 8.93 0.39 -15.30
CA PHE A 109 9.32 1.64 -14.65
C PHE A 109 10.14 2.54 -15.61
N PRO A 110 9.51 3.13 -16.64
CA PRO A 110 10.23 3.83 -17.70
C PRO A 110 10.85 5.17 -17.28
N LYS A 111 10.39 5.76 -16.19
CA LYS A 111 10.81 7.11 -15.76
C LYS A 111 11.66 7.10 -14.49
N ASP A 112 11.28 6.30 -13.52
CA ASP A 112 11.92 6.23 -12.20
C ASP A 112 11.63 4.86 -11.56
N HIS A 113 12.03 4.67 -10.31
CA HIS A 113 11.82 3.42 -9.59
C HIS A 113 10.46 3.31 -8.85
N THR A 114 9.58 4.30 -9.03
CA THR A 114 8.33 4.42 -8.25
C THR A 114 7.08 4.31 -9.13
N HIS A 115 7.09 4.94 -10.30
CA HIS A 115 5.91 5.07 -11.15
C HIS A 115 5.92 4.06 -12.28
N THR A 116 4.94 3.17 -12.26
CA THR A 116 4.78 2.16 -13.31
C THR A 116 4.12 2.72 -14.57
N ASN A 117 4.39 2.09 -15.71
CA ASN A 117 3.61 2.21 -16.92
C ASN A 117 2.30 1.38 -16.81
N LYS A 118 1.54 1.30 -17.91
CA LYS A 118 0.28 0.57 -17.95
C LYS A 118 0.46 -0.92 -17.63
N GLU A 119 1.43 -1.57 -18.24
CA GLU A 119 1.70 -3.00 -18.05
C GLU A 119 2.06 -3.32 -16.59
N GLY A 120 2.91 -2.51 -15.96
CA GLY A 120 3.24 -2.65 -14.54
C GLY A 120 2.04 -2.39 -13.63
N ALA A 121 1.18 -1.42 -13.99
CA ALA A 121 -0.04 -1.17 -13.24
C ALA A 121 -1.04 -2.33 -13.35
N GLU A 122 -1.14 -2.99 -14.51
CA GLU A 122 -1.98 -4.19 -14.70
C GLU A 122 -1.49 -5.36 -13.83
N VAL A 123 -0.18 -5.58 -13.74
CA VAL A 123 0.40 -6.60 -12.84
C VAL A 123 0.04 -6.29 -11.38
N ASN A 124 0.19 -5.04 -10.96
CA ASN A 124 -0.15 -4.64 -9.60
C ASN A 124 -1.65 -4.81 -9.31
N ALA A 125 -2.52 -4.38 -10.23
CA ALA A 125 -3.97 -4.51 -10.08
C ALA A 125 -4.42 -5.97 -9.98
N LEU A 126 -3.84 -6.86 -10.80
CA LEU A 126 -4.12 -8.30 -10.74
C LEU A 126 -3.69 -8.87 -9.38
N THR A 127 -2.51 -8.48 -8.89
CA THR A 127 -2.03 -8.93 -7.58
C THR A 127 -2.94 -8.44 -6.44
N VAL A 128 -3.50 -7.23 -6.54
CA VAL A 128 -4.51 -6.73 -5.59
C VAL A 128 -5.75 -7.63 -5.63
N ALA A 129 -6.29 -7.92 -6.81
CA ALA A 129 -7.49 -8.75 -6.95
C ALA A 129 -7.27 -10.18 -6.41
N GLU A 130 -6.15 -10.81 -6.77
CA GLU A 130 -5.74 -12.13 -6.25
C GLU A 130 -5.64 -12.13 -4.71
N SER A 131 -5.07 -11.07 -4.13
CA SER A 131 -4.92 -10.94 -2.68
C SER A 131 -6.26 -10.74 -1.97
N LEU A 132 -7.15 -9.94 -2.54
CA LEU A 132 -8.49 -9.70 -1.99
C LEU A 132 -9.38 -10.95 -2.06
N GLU A 133 -9.24 -11.78 -3.11
CA GLU A 133 -9.97 -13.04 -3.23
C GLU A 133 -9.67 -14.01 -2.08
N GLN A 134 -8.47 -13.94 -1.50
CA GLN A 134 -8.06 -14.79 -0.38
C GLN A 134 -8.61 -14.36 0.98
N ILE A 135 -9.22 -13.19 1.09
CA ILE A 135 -9.82 -12.71 2.34
C ILE A 135 -11.06 -13.55 2.68
N ARG A 136 -11.00 -14.34 3.76
CA ARG A 136 -12.03 -15.36 4.06
C ARG A 136 -13.43 -14.84 4.35
N ASN A 137 -13.59 -13.63 4.90
CA ASN A 137 -14.87 -13.09 5.39
C ASN A 137 -15.32 -11.82 4.67
N ALA A 138 -14.79 -11.52 3.49
CA ALA A 138 -15.17 -10.32 2.78
C ALA A 138 -16.19 -10.64 1.68
N TYR A 139 -17.34 -10.00 1.72
CA TYR A 139 -18.32 -9.98 0.62
C TYR A 139 -17.71 -9.46 -0.70
N ILE A 140 -16.51 -8.85 -0.62
CA ILE A 140 -15.80 -8.33 -1.79
C ILE A 140 -15.51 -9.39 -2.87
N ARG A 141 -15.43 -10.68 -2.49
CA ARG A 141 -15.22 -11.76 -3.45
C ARG A 141 -16.27 -11.82 -4.54
N ASP A 142 -17.52 -11.51 -4.19
CA ASP A 142 -18.63 -11.53 -5.15
C ASP A 142 -18.49 -10.47 -6.24
N TYR A 143 -17.56 -9.52 -6.05
CA TYR A 143 -17.28 -8.41 -6.95
C TYR A 143 -15.90 -8.51 -7.62
N ILE A 144 -15.11 -9.57 -7.34
CA ILE A 144 -13.80 -9.77 -7.95
C ILE A 144 -13.93 -10.68 -9.15
N TYR A 145 -13.52 -10.18 -10.31
CA TYR A 145 -13.46 -10.93 -11.55
C TYR A 145 -11.98 -11.05 -11.96
N LEU A 146 -11.38 -12.19 -11.75
CA LEU A 146 -10.05 -12.49 -12.28
C LEU A 146 -10.17 -12.92 -13.74
N PRO A 147 -9.27 -12.44 -14.63
CA PRO A 147 -9.25 -12.92 -16.01
C PRO A 147 -8.96 -14.43 -16.01
N GLU A 148 -9.71 -15.17 -16.82
CA GLU A 148 -9.44 -16.61 -17.02
C GLU A 148 -7.99 -16.77 -17.50
N GLU A 149 -7.23 -17.66 -16.84
CA GLU A 149 -5.90 -18.03 -17.31
C GLU A 149 -6.05 -18.58 -18.75
N LYS A 150 -5.46 -17.89 -19.72
CA LYS A 150 -5.33 -18.46 -21.06
C LYS A 150 -4.47 -19.71 -20.92
N LYS A 151 -5.12 -20.87 -20.89
CA LYS A 151 -4.44 -22.16 -21.03
C LYS A 151 -3.74 -22.17 -22.38
N ASN A 152 -2.42 -21.97 -22.35
CA ASN A 152 -1.55 -22.19 -23.50
C ASN A 152 -1.28 -23.69 -23.66
#